data_68b6863d0c3bf3b5166f55c11651c9a7
#
_entry.id   68b6863d0c3bf3b5166f55c11651c9a7
#
_cell.length_a   1.000
_cell.length_b   1.000
_cell.length_c   1.000
_cell.angle_alpha   90.00
_cell.angle_beta   90.00
_cell.angle_gamma   90.00
#
_symmetry.space_group_name_H-M   'P 1'
#
loop_
_entity.id
_entity.type
_entity.pdbx_description
1 polymer ?
#
loop_
_entity_poly.entity_id
_entity_poly.type
_entity_poly.pdbx_seq_one_letter_code
_entity_poly.pdbx_strand_id
1 'polypeptide(L)'
;MIEVSHVSAGYDGQDVLKDLSFSLPQGENLAILGPNGCGKTTLLRVMAGLLPCRGDVRVDGRSIARMKPRELAAHIGLMSQNMQIPFDYTVEDVVRMGRYRMRRRGLFEAENREDGQAVRDALETVGLWELRNRTANTLSGGQQQRVFLARVFAQQPEIVMLDEPT
;
A
#
# COMPACT_ATOMS: atom_id res chain seq x y z
N MET A 1 14.54 4.75 4.57
CA MET A 1 15.40 3.92 3.68
C MET A 1 14.87 2.50 3.66
N ILE A 2 14.85 1.82 2.49
CA ILE A 2 14.53 0.39 2.39
C ILE A 2 15.75 -0.38 1.87
N GLU A 3 16.04 -1.53 2.48
CA GLU A 3 17.14 -2.41 2.11
C GLU A 3 16.61 -3.82 1.86
N VAL A 4 17.01 -4.40 0.76
CA VAL A 4 16.68 -5.78 0.36
C VAL A 4 17.98 -6.54 0.25
N SER A 5 18.15 -7.63 1.01
CA SER A 5 19.40 -8.37 1.13
C SER A 5 19.18 -9.85 0.90
N HIS A 6 19.76 -10.38 -0.18
CA HIS A 6 19.74 -11.80 -0.56
C HIS A 6 18.33 -12.39 -0.57
N VAL A 7 17.34 -11.62 -1.05
CA VAL A 7 15.94 -12.03 -1.05
C VAL A 7 15.66 -13.03 -2.15
N SER A 8 15.13 -14.18 -1.74
CA SER A 8 14.53 -15.19 -2.63
C SER A 8 13.14 -15.52 -2.14
N ALA A 9 12.16 -15.51 -3.04
CA ALA A 9 10.75 -15.75 -2.73
C ALA A 9 9.99 -16.26 -3.94
N GLY A 10 8.87 -16.93 -3.70
CA GLY A 10 8.00 -17.45 -4.75
C GLY A 10 6.77 -18.13 -4.19
N TYR A 11 6.19 -18.99 -4.98
CA TYR A 11 4.93 -19.68 -4.68
C TYR A 11 5.12 -21.18 -4.93
N ASP A 12 4.43 -22.01 -4.14
CA ASP A 12 4.40 -23.48 -4.30
C ASP A 12 5.79 -24.12 -4.41
N GLY A 13 6.77 -23.59 -3.64
CA GLY A 13 8.14 -24.09 -3.62
C GLY A 13 9.01 -23.67 -4.80
N GLN A 14 8.50 -22.84 -5.71
CA GLN A 14 9.26 -22.30 -6.84
C GLN A 14 9.63 -20.84 -6.61
N ASP A 15 10.93 -20.52 -6.68
CA ASP A 15 11.41 -19.16 -6.54
C ASP A 15 11.16 -18.35 -7.82
N VAL A 16 10.41 -17.28 -7.66
CA VAL A 16 10.21 -16.21 -8.65
C VAL A 16 11.31 -15.16 -8.52
N LEU A 17 11.65 -14.80 -7.29
CA LEU A 17 12.78 -13.92 -6.98
C LEU A 17 13.96 -14.79 -6.53
N LYS A 18 15.15 -14.51 -7.05
CA LYS A 18 16.37 -15.29 -6.77
C LYS A 18 17.50 -14.35 -6.38
N ASP A 19 17.91 -14.43 -5.11
CA ASP A 19 19.08 -13.73 -4.55
C ASP A 19 19.14 -12.22 -4.88
N LEU A 20 18.00 -11.52 -4.71
CA LEU A 20 17.89 -10.11 -5.04
C LEU A 20 18.42 -9.24 -3.90
N SER A 21 19.31 -8.29 -4.24
CA SER A 21 19.84 -7.33 -3.28
C SER A 21 19.88 -5.94 -3.87
N PHE A 22 19.35 -4.95 -3.16
CA PHE A 22 19.44 -3.53 -3.48
C PHE A 22 19.09 -2.67 -2.26
N SER A 23 19.38 -1.39 -2.33
CA SER A 23 18.94 -0.40 -1.35
C SER A 23 18.31 0.79 -2.05
N LEU A 24 17.30 1.38 -1.40
CA LEU A 24 16.64 2.61 -1.82
C LEU A 24 16.77 3.63 -0.68
N PRO A 25 17.61 4.66 -0.83
CA PRO A 25 17.73 5.72 0.14
C PRO A 25 16.41 6.49 0.36
N GLN A 26 16.31 7.21 1.48
CA GLN A 26 15.15 8.05 1.75
C GLN A 26 15.07 9.20 0.73
N GLY A 27 13.86 9.46 0.23
CA GLY A 27 13.60 10.52 -0.75
C GLY A 27 13.86 10.12 -2.20
N GLU A 28 14.34 8.91 -2.44
CA GLU A 28 14.54 8.40 -3.80
C GLU A 28 13.32 7.62 -4.31
N ASN A 29 13.20 7.52 -5.63
CA ASN A 29 12.17 6.75 -6.32
C ASN A 29 12.80 5.58 -7.05
N LEU A 30 12.16 4.42 -7.01
CA LEU A 30 12.55 3.21 -7.73
C LEU A 30 11.45 2.82 -8.72
N ALA A 31 11.79 2.71 -10.00
CA ALA A 31 10.93 2.11 -11.00
C ALA A 31 11.39 0.67 -11.29
N ILE A 32 10.48 -0.29 -11.12
CA ILE A 32 10.73 -1.71 -11.39
C ILE A 32 10.12 -2.04 -12.76
N LEU A 33 10.98 -2.26 -13.75
CA LEU A 33 10.59 -2.55 -15.13
C LEU A 33 10.86 -4.01 -15.49
N GLY A 34 10.01 -4.58 -16.32
CA GLY A 34 10.17 -5.94 -16.82
C GLY A 34 8.87 -6.51 -17.39
N PRO A 35 8.94 -7.63 -18.12
CA PRO A 35 7.78 -8.29 -18.71
C PRO A 35 6.79 -8.80 -17.64
N ASN A 36 5.57 -9.13 -18.08
CA ASN A 36 4.59 -9.76 -17.19
C ASN A 36 5.12 -11.11 -16.68
N GLY A 37 4.87 -11.39 -15.40
CA GLY A 37 5.33 -12.62 -14.75
C GLY A 37 6.80 -12.63 -14.28
N CYS A 38 7.60 -11.57 -14.51
CA CYS A 38 9.00 -11.54 -14.06
C CYS A 38 9.21 -11.32 -12.55
N GLY A 39 8.12 -11.16 -11.77
CA GLY A 39 8.20 -11.06 -10.31
C GLY A 39 8.02 -9.65 -9.72
N LYS A 40 7.62 -8.64 -10.49
CA LYS A 40 7.40 -7.26 -9.98
C LYS A 40 6.44 -7.24 -8.78
N THR A 41 5.24 -7.79 -8.96
CA THR A 41 4.23 -7.91 -7.89
C THR A 41 4.74 -8.75 -6.72
N THR A 42 5.51 -9.82 -6.99
CA THR A 42 6.10 -10.67 -5.96
C THR A 42 7.07 -9.87 -5.10
N LEU A 43 7.93 -9.06 -5.71
CA LEU A 43 8.88 -8.19 -5.00
C LEU A 43 8.13 -7.17 -4.13
N LEU A 44 7.13 -6.49 -4.67
CA LEU A 44 6.32 -5.52 -3.90
C LEU A 44 5.62 -6.19 -2.71
N ARG A 45 5.09 -7.42 -2.89
CA ARG A 45 4.47 -8.18 -1.80
C ARG A 45 5.47 -8.60 -0.72
N VAL A 46 6.68 -9.01 -1.10
CA VAL A 46 7.76 -9.32 -0.15
C VAL A 46 8.14 -8.08 0.63
N MET A 47 8.40 -6.95 -0.04
CA MET A 47 8.77 -5.69 0.61
C MET A 47 7.67 -5.16 1.54
N ALA A 48 6.40 -5.40 1.20
CA ALA A 48 5.25 -5.05 2.04
C ALA A 48 4.96 -6.06 3.17
N GLY A 49 5.78 -7.12 3.31
CA GLY A 49 5.59 -8.18 4.33
C GLY A 49 4.37 -9.06 4.10
N LEU A 50 3.83 -9.09 2.88
CA LEU A 50 2.66 -9.88 2.50
C LEU A 50 3.01 -11.26 1.94
N LEU A 51 4.28 -11.47 1.61
CA LEU A 51 4.82 -12.75 1.16
C LEU A 51 6.11 -13.04 1.92
N PRO A 52 6.25 -14.23 2.53
CA PRO A 52 7.49 -14.62 3.19
C PRO A 52 8.63 -14.77 2.18
N CYS A 53 9.86 -14.51 2.62
CA CYS A 53 11.06 -14.67 1.79
C CYS A 53 12.20 -15.29 2.60
N ARG A 54 13.20 -15.82 1.89
CA ARG A 54 14.55 -16.02 2.43
C ARG A 54 15.33 -14.73 2.21
N GLY A 55 16.36 -14.48 3.02
CA GLY A 55 17.04 -13.19 3.05
C GLY A 55 16.40 -12.23 4.02
N ASP A 56 16.61 -10.93 3.86
CA ASP A 56 16.08 -9.91 4.77
C ASP A 56 15.63 -8.65 4.01
N VAL A 57 14.53 -8.08 4.48
CA VAL A 57 14.06 -6.74 4.06
C VAL A 57 14.03 -5.86 5.28
N ARG A 58 14.63 -4.69 5.18
CA ARG A 58 14.69 -3.71 6.28
C ARG A 58 14.10 -2.38 5.87
N VAL A 59 13.40 -1.77 6.82
CA VAL A 59 12.95 -0.38 6.75
C VAL A 59 13.63 0.37 7.89
N ASP A 60 14.40 1.39 7.56
CA ASP A 60 15.20 2.20 8.49
C ASP A 60 16.05 1.32 9.44
N GLY A 61 16.75 0.33 8.85
CA GLY A 61 17.64 -0.59 9.55
C GLY A 61 16.94 -1.70 10.34
N ARG A 62 15.59 -1.71 10.43
CA ARG A 62 14.83 -2.72 11.16
C ARG A 62 14.23 -3.75 10.20
N SER A 63 14.48 -5.03 10.44
CA SER A 63 13.90 -6.12 9.65
C SER A 63 12.37 -6.14 9.75
N ILE A 64 11.69 -6.15 8.58
CA ILE A 64 10.22 -6.21 8.52
C ILE A 64 9.66 -7.52 9.10
N ALA A 65 10.44 -8.61 9.07
CA ALA A 65 10.06 -9.89 9.66
C ALA A 65 9.87 -9.81 11.19
N ARG A 66 10.45 -8.80 11.85
CA ARG A 66 10.32 -8.56 13.29
C ARG A 66 9.26 -7.50 13.64
N MET A 67 8.66 -6.87 12.64
CA MET A 67 7.61 -5.88 12.84
C MET A 67 6.24 -6.54 12.94
N LYS A 68 5.39 -6.01 13.81
CA LYS A 68 3.96 -6.38 13.78
C LYS A 68 3.31 -5.83 12.52
N PRO A 69 2.31 -6.51 11.93
CA PRO A 69 1.63 -6.03 10.71
C PRO A 69 1.11 -4.59 10.80
N ARG A 70 0.65 -4.19 12.00
CA ARG A 70 0.19 -2.82 12.25
C ARG A 70 1.33 -1.80 12.21
N GLU A 71 2.50 -2.15 12.72
CA GLU A 71 3.70 -1.32 12.72
C GLU A 71 4.21 -1.16 11.27
N LEU A 72 4.37 -2.28 10.55
CA LEU A 72 4.80 -2.26 9.15
C LEU A 72 3.89 -1.40 8.28
N ALA A 73 2.60 -1.45 8.53
CA ALA A 73 1.65 -0.62 7.80
C ALA A 73 1.69 0.88 8.13
N ALA A 74 2.38 1.31 9.18
CA ALA A 74 2.68 2.73 9.38
C ALA A 74 3.80 3.20 8.44
N HIS A 75 4.70 2.29 8.08
CA HIS A 75 5.83 2.60 7.20
C HIS A 75 5.50 2.40 5.72
N ILE A 76 4.73 1.36 5.36
CA ILE A 76 4.52 0.96 3.97
C ILE A 76 3.04 0.98 3.60
N GLY A 77 2.71 1.70 2.53
CA GLY A 77 1.43 1.65 1.84
C GLY A 77 1.58 0.96 0.49
N LEU A 78 0.78 -0.08 0.23
CA LEU A 78 0.79 -0.81 -1.03
C LEU A 78 -0.54 -0.64 -1.76
N MET A 79 -0.48 -0.19 -3.01
CA MET A 79 -1.58 -0.27 -3.97
C MET A 79 -1.33 -1.47 -4.88
N SER A 80 -2.21 -2.47 -4.81
CA SER A 80 -2.15 -3.67 -5.65
C SER A 80 -2.94 -3.49 -6.95
N GLN A 81 -2.54 -4.18 -8.00
CA GLN A 81 -3.13 -4.11 -9.34
C GLN A 81 -4.65 -4.43 -9.36
N ASN A 82 -5.06 -5.51 -8.70
CA ASN A 82 -6.45 -6.00 -8.73
C ASN A 82 -7.20 -5.61 -7.45
N MET A 83 -7.57 -4.35 -7.32
CA MET A 83 -8.44 -3.91 -6.23
C MET A 83 -9.89 -3.85 -6.69
N GLN A 84 -10.79 -4.48 -5.94
CA GLN A 84 -12.23 -4.43 -6.14
C GLN A 84 -12.90 -3.87 -4.91
N ILE A 85 -13.97 -3.14 -5.12
CA ILE A 85 -14.84 -2.64 -4.05
C ILE A 85 -16.04 -3.58 -3.98
N PRO A 86 -16.09 -4.50 -3.00
CA PRO A 86 -17.09 -5.59 -3.00
C PRO A 86 -18.50 -5.14 -2.62
N PHE A 87 -18.66 -3.91 -2.11
CA PHE A 87 -19.92 -3.36 -1.61
C PHE A 87 -20.14 -1.93 -2.09
N ASP A 88 -21.37 -1.40 -1.93
CA ASP A 88 -21.76 -0.03 -2.31
C ASP A 88 -21.26 1.00 -1.28
N TYR A 89 -19.95 1.04 -1.06
CA TYR A 89 -19.31 2.05 -0.25
C TYR A 89 -19.21 3.38 -1.01
N THR A 90 -19.29 4.49 -0.27
CA THR A 90 -18.94 5.79 -0.84
C THR A 90 -17.44 5.89 -1.08
N VAL A 91 -17.04 6.82 -1.95
CA VAL A 91 -15.61 7.11 -2.18
C VAL A 91 -14.91 7.43 -0.87
N GLU A 92 -15.53 8.23 -0.01
CA GLU A 92 -14.99 8.60 1.30
C GLU A 92 -14.83 7.38 2.22
N ASP A 93 -15.81 6.46 2.24
CA ASP A 93 -15.71 5.24 3.06
C ASP A 93 -14.52 4.37 2.66
N VAL A 94 -14.30 4.21 1.34
CA VAL A 94 -13.15 3.43 0.83
C VAL A 94 -11.83 4.08 1.23
N VAL A 95 -11.70 5.40 1.11
CA VAL A 95 -10.47 6.12 1.50
C VAL A 95 -10.25 6.06 3.00
N ARG A 96 -11.32 6.18 3.79
CA ARG A 96 -11.32 6.08 5.25
C ARG A 96 -10.81 4.72 5.75
N MET A 97 -10.96 3.64 4.98
CA MET A 97 -10.36 2.34 5.31
C MET A 97 -8.82 2.39 5.40
N GLY A 98 -8.16 3.35 4.74
CA GLY A 98 -6.73 3.59 4.89
C GLY A 98 -6.34 4.00 6.33
N ARG A 99 -7.25 4.62 7.08
CA ARG A 99 -7.03 5.04 8.48
C ARG A 99 -7.31 3.96 9.52
N TYR A 100 -7.93 2.85 9.13
CA TYR A 100 -8.36 1.80 10.05
C TYR A 100 -7.26 1.29 10.99
N ARG A 101 -6.01 1.26 10.53
CA ARG A 101 -4.87 0.78 11.29
C ARG A 101 -4.34 1.79 12.32
N MET A 102 -4.58 3.08 12.12
CA MET A 102 -4.13 4.15 13.03
C MET A 102 -5.02 4.24 14.27
N ARG A 103 -6.24 3.71 14.22
CA ARG A 103 -7.16 3.71 15.35
C ARG A 103 -6.63 2.80 16.48
N ARG A 104 -6.41 3.40 17.63
CA ARG A 104 -5.87 2.69 18.82
C ARG A 104 -6.90 1.78 19.50
N ARG A 105 -8.21 2.00 19.30
CA ARG A 105 -9.34 1.28 19.95
C ARG A 105 -10.49 1.09 18.96
N GLY A 106 -11.31 0.08 19.22
CA GLY A 106 -12.42 -0.53 18.47
C GLY A 106 -13.22 0.30 17.45
N LEU A 107 -14.05 -0.40 16.73
CA LEU A 107 -14.89 0.06 15.61
C LEU A 107 -15.85 1.22 15.94
N PHE A 108 -16.01 1.61 17.20
CA PHE A 108 -17.03 2.57 17.68
C PHE A 108 -16.44 3.83 18.35
N GLU A 109 -15.14 4.10 18.25
CA GLU A 109 -14.62 5.37 18.74
C GLU A 109 -15.00 6.52 17.79
N ALA A 110 -15.39 7.65 18.41
CA ALA A 110 -15.71 8.88 17.73
C ALA A 110 -14.58 9.25 16.74
N GLU A 111 -15.00 9.72 15.57
CA GLU A 111 -14.15 10.14 14.49
C GLU A 111 -13.09 11.14 14.99
N ASN A 112 -11.82 10.77 14.90
CA ASN A 112 -10.75 11.69 15.23
C ASN A 112 -10.66 12.73 14.10
N ARG A 113 -10.61 14.03 14.48
CA ARG A 113 -10.44 15.13 13.50
C ARG A 113 -9.26 14.93 12.56
N GLU A 114 -8.18 14.31 13.07
CA GLU A 114 -6.97 13.98 12.28
C GLU A 114 -7.28 12.96 11.17
N ASP A 115 -8.10 11.95 11.44
CA ASP A 115 -8.48 10.96 10.44
C ASP A 115 -9.35 11.57 9.35
N GLY A 116 -10.30 12.43 9.71
CA GLY A 116 -11.13 13.19 8.77
C GLY A 116 -10.29 14.10 7.87
N GLN A 117 -9.31 14.80 8.44
CA GLN A 117 -8.42 15.67 7.68
C GLN A 117 -7.54 14.86 6.71
N ALA A 118 -6.93 13.75 7.17
CA ALA A 118 -6.10 12.90 6.31
C ALA A 118 -6.90 12.31 5.12
N VAL A 119 -8.17 11.95 5.33
CA VAL A 119 -9.06 11.48 4.26
C VAL A 119 -9.35 12.60 3.26
N ARG A 120 -9.64 13.81 3.76
CA ARG A 120 -9.88 14.98 2.92
C ARG A 120 -8.66 15.31 2.07
N ASP A 121 -7.50 15.45 2.68
CA ASP A 121 -6.24 15.78 2.00
C ASP A 121 -5.90 14.75 0.92
N ALA A 122 -6.12 13.47 1.20
CA ALA A 122 -5.91 12.40 0.24
C ALA A 122 -6.87 12.51 -0.96
N LEU A 123 -8.16 12.79 -0.72
CA LEU A 123 -9.16 12.97 -1.78
C LEU A 123 -8.90 14.22 -2.61
N GLU A 124 -8.50 15.33 -1.99
CA GLU A 124 -8.11 16.56 -2.69
C GLU A 124 -6.87 16.32 -3.55
N THR A 125 -5.86 15.62 -3.03
CA THR A 125 -4.63 15.28 -3.77
C THR A 125 -4.90 14.53 -5.08
N VAL A 126 -5.88 13.61 -5.09
CA VAL A 126 -6.23 12.84 -6.29
C VAL A 126 -7.38 13.47 -7.11
N GLY A 127 -7.90 14.65 -6.69
CA GLY A 127 -8.96 15.39 -7.38
C GLY A 127 -10.33 14.70 -7.32
N LEU A 128 -10.65 14.03 -6.20
CA LEU A 128 -11.92 13.29 -6.03
C LEU A 128 -12.78 13.82 -4.89
N TRP A 129 -12.43 14.92 -4.24
CA TRP A 129 -13.18 15.45 -3.10
C TRP A 129 -14.66 15.69 -3.39
N GLU A 130 -14.98 16.25 -4.56
CA GLU A 130 -16.36 16.53 -4.98
C GLU A 130 -17.20 15.26 -5.22
N LEU A 131 -16.52 14.13 -5.42
CA LEU A 131 -17.16 12.83 -5.62
C LEU A 131 -17.23 11.98 -4.35
N ARG A 132 -16.81 12.49 -3.20
CA ARG A 132 -16.66 11.74 -1.94
C ARG A 132 -17.91 10.98 -1.49
N ASN A 133 -19.08 11.54 -1.75
CA ASN A 133 -20.38 10.96 -1.38
C ASN A 133 -20.94 9.99 -2.45
N ARG A 134 -20.31 9.85 -3.62
CA ARG A 134 -20.76 8.92 -4.65
C ARG A 134 -20.37 7.49 -4.32
N THR A 135 -21.19 6.55 -4.74
CA THR A 135 -20.86 5.12 -4.66
C THR A 135 -19.65 4.83 -5.53
N ALA A 136 -18.60 4.27 -4.95
CA ALA A 136 -17.31 4.09 -5.60
C ALA A 136 -17.39 3.14 -6.81
N ASN A 137 -18.28 2.14 -6.79
CA ASN A 137 -18.51 1.23 -7.91
C ASN A 137 -19.11 1.90 -9.15
N THR A 138 -19.71 3.08 -9.03
CA THR A 138 -20.30 3.83 -10.16
C THR A 138 -19.29 4.72 -10.87
N LEU A 139 -18.06 4.78 -10.38
CA LEU A 139 -16.98 5.57 -10.96
C LEU A 139 -16.35 4.85 -12.17
N SER A 140 -15.75 5.64 -13.08
CA SER A 140 -14.91 5.07 -14.14
C SER A 140 -13.69 4.33 -13.58
N GLY A 141 -13.11 3.39 -14.33
CA GLY A 141 -11.95 2.62 -13.89
C GLY A 141 -10.78 3.51 -13.41
N GLY A 142 -10.45 4.57 -14.14
CA GLY A 142 -9.42 5.51 -13.73
C GLY A 142 -9.79 6.33 -12.46
N GLN A 143 -11.09 6.59 -12.23
CA GLN A 143 -11.52 7.20 -10.99
C GLN A 143 -11.44 6.22 -9.81
N GLN A 144 -11.84 4.96 -10.02
CA GLN A 144 -11.71 3.92 -8.99
C GLN A 144 -10.24 3.72 -8.59
N GLN A 145 -9.33 3.73 -9.57
CA GLN A 145 -7.90 3.63 -9.32
C GLN A 145 -7.39 4.81 -8.46
N ARG A 146 -7.86 6.03 -8.75
CA ARG A 146 -7.55 7.20 -7.90
C ARG A 146 -8.15 7.10 -6.50
N VAL A 147 -9.31 6.44 -6.31
CA VAL A 147 -9.86 6.15 -4.97
C VAL A 147 -8.91 5.24 -4.18
N PHE A 148 -8.37 4.20 -4.81
CA PHE A 148 -7.41 3.31 -4.15
C PHE A 148 -6.08 4.02 -3.84
N LEU A 149 -5.63 4.90 -4.73
CA LEU A 149 -4.45 5.73 -4.46
C LEU A 149 -4.68 6.68 -3.27
N ALA A 150 -5.85 7.34 -3.23
CA ALA A 150 -6.24 8.16 -2.08
C ALA A 150 -6.29 7.36 -0.77
N ARG A 151 -6.78 6.12 -0.81
CA ARG A 151 -6.77 5.23 0.35
C ARG A 151 -5.36 4.96 0.87
N VAL A 152 -4.38 4.78 -0.03
CA VAL A 152 -2.98 4.62 0.35
C VAL A 152 -2.43 5.92 0.93
N PHE A 153 -2.73 7.07 0.33
CA PHE A 153 -2.29 8.37 0.85
C PHE A 153 -2.91 8.70 2.21
N ALA A 154 -4.19 8.38 2.42
CA ALA A 154 -4.84 8.54 3.71
C ALA A 154 -4.16 7.75 4.84
N GLN A 155 -3.49 6.64 4.53
CA GLN A 155 -2.68 5.89 5.48
C GLN A 155 -1.46 6.67 5.96
N GLN A 156 -1.00 7.69 5.20
CA GLN A 156 0.20 8.50 5.46
C GLN A 156 1.46 7.65 5.67
N PRO A 157 1.77 6.72 4.76
CA PRO A 157 2.93 5.86 4.89
C PRO A 157 4.23 6.63 4.54
N GLU A 158 5.36 6.17 5.05
CA GLU A 158 6.69 6.71 4.68
C GLU A 158 7.13 6.24 3.29
N ILE A 159 6.68 5.07 2.87
CA ILE A 159 6.99 4.43 1.59
C ILE A 159 5.69 4.06 0.89
N VAL A 160 5.50 4.55 -0.33
CA VAL A 160 4.37 4.17 -1.18
C VAL A 160 4.85 3.21 -2.26
N MET A 161 4.20 2.06 -2.36
CA MET A 161 4.45 1.06 -3.39
C MET A 161 3.23 0.94 -4.30
N LEU A 162 3.44 1.06 -5.61
CA LEU A 162 2.39 1.03 -6.62
C LEU A 162 2.65 -0.13 -7.58
N ASP A 163 1.69 -1.04 -7.70
CA ASP A 163 1.73 -2.17 -8.62
C ASP A 163 0.83 -1.88 -9.81
N GLU A 164 1.43 -1.54 -10.95
CA GLU A 164 0.76 -1.16 -12.20
C GLU A 164 -0.32 -0.08 -12.00
N PRO A 165 0.07 1.16 -11.64
CA PRO A 165 -0.87 2.23 -11.29
C PRO A 165 -1.58 2.89 -12.48
N THR A 166 -1.57 2.27 -13.68
CA THR A 166 -2.17 2.82 -14.94
C THR A 166 -3.43 2.10 -15.35
#